data_208090d9e75516d205b464d5c603fda9
#
_entry.id   208090d9e75516d205b464d5c603fda9
#
_cell.length_a   1.000
_cell.length_b   1.000
_cell.length_c   1.000
_cell.angle_alpha   90.00
_cell.angle_beta   90.00
_cell.angle_gamma   90.00
#
_symmetry.space_group_name_H-M   'P 1'
#
loop_
_entity.id
_entity.type
_entity.pdbx_description
1 polymer ?
#
loop_
_entity_poly.entity_id
_entity_poly.type
_entity_poly.pdbx_seq_one_letter_code
_entity_poly.pdbx_strand_id
1 'polypeptide(L)'
;VARIGGVDIPNNKKVEIGLTYIYGIGRYTALSILQATNISLDKRIGDLTETDISNIRLYIESNLKVEGDLRKEIALNVKRLMEINCYRGQRHKMHLPCRGQKTRSNARTRRGLAGKRGIKRK
;
A
#
# COMPACT_ATOMS: atom_id res chain seq x y z
N VAL A 1 -1.99 13.52 -16.67
CA VAL A 1 -1.74 12.56 -15.59
C VAL A 1 -0.82 13.18 -14.56
N ALA A 2 -1.25 13.25 -13.31
CA ALA A 2 -0.43 13.76 -12.23
C ALA A 2 0.49 12.65 -11.70
N ARG A 3 1.70 13.00 -11.33
CA ARG A 3 2.65 12.06 -10.75
C ARG A 3 3.03 12.49 -9.35
N ILE A 4 2.62 11.71 -8.37
CA ILE A 4 2.86 11.98 -6.96
C ILE A 4 3.48 10.73 -6.33
N GLY A 5 4.58 10.91 -5.61
CA GLY A 5 5.26 9.78 -4.97
C GLY A 5 5.78 8.73 -5.93
N GLY A 6 6.02 9.09 -7.18
CA GLY A 6 6.45 8.16 -8.21
C GLY A 6 5.32 7.38 -8.88
N VAL A 7 4.07 7.68 -8.54
CA VAL A 7 2.90 6.97 -9.08
C VAL A 7 2.12 7.90 -10.00
N ASP A 8 1.74 7.40 -11.17
CA ASP A 8 0.88 8.12 -12.10
C ASP A 8 -0.58 7.96 -11.68
N ILE A 9 -1.26 9.07 -11.47
CA ILE A 9 -2.65 9.09 -10.99
C ILE A 9 -3.56 9.59 -12.10
N PRO A 10 -4.66 8.87 -12.40
CA PRO A 10 -5.60 9.32 -13.45
C PRO A 10 -6.23 10.67 -13.13
N ASN A 11 -6.39 11.51 -14.15
CA ASN A 11 -6.95 12.85 -13.98
C ASN A 11 -8.45 12.85 -13.70
N ASN A 12 -9.16 11.80 -14.09
CA ASN A 12 -10.62 11.74 -13.95
C ASN A 12 -11.11 11.30 -12.57
N LYS A 13 -10.21 10.95 -11.67
CA LYS A 13 -10.57 10.54 -10.32
C LYS A 13 -10.61 11.74 -9.38
N LYS A 14 -11.48 11.67 -8.36
CA LYS A 14 -11.46 12.65 -7.27
C LYS A 14 -10.13 12.53 -6.54
N VAL A 15 -9.67 13.66 -6.00
CA VAL A 15 -8.36 13.70 -5.37
C VAL A 15 -8.25 12.74 -4.18
N GLU A 16 -9.30 12.58 -3.38
CA GLU A 16 -9.28 11.64 -2.25
C GLU A 16 -9.11 10.19 -2.69
N ILE A 17 -9.71 9.83 -3.81
CA ILE A 17 -9.61 8.48 -4.36
C ILE A 17 -8.29 8.30 -5.11
N GLY A 18 -7.87 9.31 -5.85
CA GLY A 18 -6.60 9.26 -6.58
C GLY A 18 -5.41 9.06 -5.68
N LEU A 19 -5.39 9.72 -4.52
CA LEU A 19 -4.29 9.56 -3.57
C LEU A 19 -4.16 8.13 -3.04
N THR A 20 -5.24 7.38 -2.99
CA THR A 20 -5.18 5.98 -2.52
C THR A 20 -4.47 5.04 -3.50
N TYR A 21 -4.19 5.50 -4.72
CA TYR A 21 -3.39 4.72 -5.68
C TYR A 21 -1.93 4.60 -5.24
N ILE A 22 -1.49 5.48 -4.34
CA ILE A 22 -0.14 5.43 -3.80
C ILE A 22 -0.08 4.37 -2.70
N TYR A 23 0.88 3.46 -2.80
CA TYR A 23 1.05 2.42 -1.78
C TYR A 23 1.38 3.06 -0.44
N GLY A 24 0.58 2.77 0.56
CA GLY A 24 0.74 3.33 1.91
C GLY A 24 -0.25 4.45 2.24
N ILE A 25 -1.07 4.89 1.29
CA ILE A 25 -2.09 5.89 1.52
C ILE A 25 -3.47 5.26 1.34
N GLY A 26 -4.24 5.18 2.43
CA GLY A 26 -5.62 4.76 2.42
C GLY A 26 -6.55 5.96 2.44
N ARG A 27 -7.85 5.71 2.55
CA ARG A 27 -8.85 6.80 2.54
C ARG A 27 -8.66 7.79 3.69
N TYR A 28 -8.42 7.29 4.89
CA TYR A 28 -8.20 8.16 6.05
C TYR A 28 -6.97 9.05 5.87
N THR A 29 -5.87 8.47 5.43
CA THR A 29 -4.64 9.22 5.19
C THR A 29 -4.82 10.25 4.08
N ALA A 30 -5.55 9.89 3.02
CA ALA A 30 -5.87 10.82 1.94
C ALA A 30 -6.67 12.02 2.46
N LEU A 31 -7.68 11.78 3.30
CA LEU A 31 -8.46 12.86 3.91
C LEU A 31 -7.58 13.75 4.78
N SER A 32 -6.68 13.18 5.55
CA SER A 32 -5.74 13.94 6.39
C SER A 32 -4.82 14.84 5.56
N ILE A 33 -4.32 14.32 4.44
CA ILE A 33 -3.48 15.11 3.52
C ILE A 33 -4.26 16.30 2.98
N LEU A 34 -5.48 16.07 2.54
CA LEU A 34 -6.30 17.13 1.96
C LEU A 34 -6.69 18.20 2.97
N GLN A 35 -6.96 17.82 4.22
CA GLN A 35 -7.22 18.78 5.29
C GLN A 35 -5.98 19.63 5.58
N ALA A 36 -4.83 19.02 5.65
CA ALA A 36 -3.58 19.72 5.95
C ALA A 36 -3.17 20.69 4.84
N THR A 37 -3.49 20.35 3.59
CA THR A 37 -3.15 21.18 2.43
C THR A 37 -4.27 22.11 1.98
N ASN A 38 -5.42 22.07 2.68
CA ASN A 38 -6.60 22.90 2.37
C ASN A 38 -7.13 22.74 0.94
N ILE A 39 -7.18 21.49 0.46
CA ILE A 39 -7.69 21.16 -0.86
C ILE A 39 -9.09 20.55 -0.70
N SER A 40 -10.02 20.97 -1.56
CA SER A 40 -11.39 20.44 -1.56
C SER A 40 -11.40 18.95 -1.91
N LEU A 41 -12.22 18.19 -1.20
CA LEU A 41 -12.40 16.75 -1.46
C LEU A 41 -13.05 16.47 -2.81
N ASP A 42 -13.82 17.42 -3.31
CA ASP A 42 -14.57 17.24 -4.56
C ASP A 42 -13.75 17.54 -5.81
N LYS A 43 -12.58 18.11 -5.67
CA LYS A 43 -11.69 18.35 -6.81
C LYS A 43 -11.25 17.04 -7.43
N ARG A 44 -11.07 17.07 -8.74
CA ARG A 44 -10.46 15.95 -9.47
C ARG A 44 -8.97 16.20 -9.61
N ILE A 45 -8.22 15.11 -9.83
CA ILE A 45 -6.76 15.18 -9.96
C ILE A 45 -6.36 16.15 -11.08
N GLY A 46 -7.09 16.14 -12.19
CA GLY A 46 -6.80 17.03 -13.30
C GLY A 46 -7.05 18.52 -13.02
N ASP A 47 -7.82 18.83 -11.99
CA ASP A 47 -8.14 20.22 -11.60
C ASP A 47 -7.14 20.80 -10.60
N LEU A 48 -6.17 20.02 -10.15
CA LEU A 48 -5.17 20.46 -9.19
C LEU A 48 -4.14 21.37 -9.86
N THR A 49 -3.78 22.46 -9.19
CA THR A 49 -2.68 23.32 -9.64
C THR A 49 -1.34 22.69 -9.27
N GLU A 50 -0.26 23.16 -9.90
CA GLU A 50 1.09 22.69 -9.56
C GLU A 50 1.43 22.98 -8.10
N THR A 51 0.92 24.09 -7.55
CA THR A 51 1.11 24.43 -6.14
C THR A 51 0.44 23.38 -5.24
N ASP A 52 -0.79 22.97 -5.57
CA ASP A 52 -1.51 21.95 -4.81
C ASP A 52 -0.74 20.63 -4.82
N ILE A 53 -0.25 20.23 -5.98
CA ILE A 53 0.53 18.99 -6.13
C ILE A 53 1.82 19.07 -5.33
N SER A 54 2.51 20.21 -5.37
CA SER A 54 3.73 20.43 -4.59
C SER A 54 3.47 20.34 -3.10
N ASN A 55 2.38 20.94 -2.63
CA ASN A 55 2.00 20.87 -1.21
C ASN A 55 1.71 19.44 -0.76
N ILE A 56 1.03 18.68 -1.58
CA ILE A 56 0.75 17.27 -1.31
C ILE A 56 2.05 16.48 -1.22
N ARG A 57 2.96 16.67 -2.17
CA ARG A 57 4.27 16.01 -2.16
C ARG A 57 5.07 16.33 -0.90
N LEU A 58 5.12 17.59 -0.52
CA LEU A 58 5.84 18.00 0.68
C LEU A 58 5.27 17.36 1.94
N TYR A 59 3.94 17.30 2.04
CA TYR A 59 3.29 16.66 3.18
C TYR A 59 3.64 15.17 3.26
N ILE A 60 3.58 14.48 2.12
CA ILE A 60 3.90 13.05 2.06
C ILE A 60 5.35 12.80 2.46
N GLU A 61 6.28 13.57 1.90
CA GLU A 61 7.71 13.41 2.19
C GLU A 61 8.03 13.67 3.67
N SER A 62 7.35 14.65 4.28
CA SER A 62 7.63 15.05 5.65
C SER A 62 7.00 14.13 6.71
N ASN A 63 5.85 13.54 6.42
CA ASN A 63 5.03 12.89 7.44
C ASN A 63 4.74 11.41 7.19
N LEU A 64 4.94 10.92 5.97
CA LEU A 64 4.51 9.59 5.59
C LEU A 64 5.63 8.80 4.93
N LYS A 65 5.59 7.50 5.11
CA LYS A 65 6.39 6.55 4.32
C LYS A 65 5.48 5.89 3.32
N VAL A 66 5.83 5.98 2.05
CA VAL A 66 4.99 5.46 0.96
C VAL A 66 5.85 4.75 -0.08
N GLU A 67 5.19 3.97 -0.93
CA GLU A 67 5.80 3.28 -2.07
C GLU A 67 7.07 2.52 -1.70
N GLY A 68 8.18 2.80 -2.37
CA GLY A 68 9.41 2.06 -2.19
C GLY A 68 9.93 2.01 -0.76
N ASP A 69 9.86 3.13 -0.04
CA ASP A 69 10.32 3.20 1.34
C ASP A 69 9.48 2.33 2.27
N LEU A 70 8.16 2.34 2.09
CA LEU A 70 7.26 1.51 2.86
C LEU A 70 7.43 0.02 2.53
N ARG A 71 7.55 -0.30 1.25
CA ARG A 71 7.79 -1.69 0.81
C ARG A 71 9.07 -2.24 1.40
N LYS A 72 10.11 -1.42 1.40
CA LYS A 72 11.40 -1.78 1.99
C LYS A 72 11.28 -2.02 3.49
N GLU A 73 10.57 -1.15 4.20
CA GLU A 73 10.36 -1.30 5.64
C GLU A 73 9.63 -2.59 5.97
N ILE A 74 8.55 -2.90 5.25
CA ILE A 74 7.80 -4.13 5.44
C ILE A 74 8.67 -5.36 5.18
N ALA A 75 9.44 -5.33 4.08
CA ALA A 75 10.34 -6.44 3.74
C ALA A 75 11.39 -6.65 4.83
N LEU A 76 11.95 -5.58 5.38
CA LEU A 76 12.93 -5.66 6.46
C LEU A 76 12.31 -6.22 7.75
N ASN A 77 11.08 -5.83 8.06
CA ASN A 77 10.37 -6.35 9.22
C ASN A 77 10.13 -7.86 9.12
N VAL A 78 9.71 -8.32 7.95
CA VAL A 78 9.52 -9.76 7.70
C VAL A 78 10.85 -10.50 7.78
N LYS A 79 11.89 -9.95 7.17
CA LYS A 79 13.24 -10.53 7.22
C LYS A 79 13.74 -10.67 8.66
N ARG A 80 13.52 -9.65 9.49
CA ARG A 80 13.90 -9.72 10.91
C ARG A 80 13.20 -10.86 11.63
N LEU A 81 11.90 -11.05 11.39
CA LEU A 81 11.16 -12.18 11.97
C LEU A 81 11.74 -13.52 11.55
N MET A 82 12.13 -13.65 10.29
CA MET A 82 12.78 -14.87 9.80
C MET A 82 14.14 -15.12 10.44
N GLU A 83 14.92 -14.05 10.64
CA GLU A 83 16.26 -14.16 11.22
C GLU A 83 16.25 -14.57 12.69
N ILE A 84 15.27 -14.09 13.45
CA ILE A 84 15.18 -14.47 14.87
C ILE A 84 14.51 -15.83 15.08
N ASN A 85 14.08 -16.50 14.02
CA ASN A 85 13.48 -17.84 14.06
C ASN A 85 12.27 -17.97 14.96
N CYS A 86 11.45 -16.93 15.07
CA CYS A 86 10.19 -17.03 15.80
C CYS A 86 9.14 -17.76 14.95
N TYR A 87 8.03 -18.15 15.57
CA TYR A 87 6.95 -18.83 14.86
C TYR A 87 6.45 -18.02 13.65
N ARG A 88 6.25 -16.74 13.82
CA ARG A 88 5.80 -15.86 12.73
C ARG A 88 6.79 -15.88 11.56
N GLY A 89 8.09 -15.81 11.84
CA GLY A 89 9.12 -15.87 10.82
C GLY A 89 9.12 -17.18 10.06
N GLN A 90 8.94 -18.30 10.76
CA GLN A 90 8.83 -19.61 10.11
C GLN A 90 7.63 -19.67 9.18
N ARG A 91 6.49 -19.11 9.58
CA ARG A 91 5.31 -19.07 8.72
C ARG A 91 5.56 -18.24 7.48
N HIS A 92 6.28 -17.12 7.59
CA HIS A 92 6.66 -16.33 6.41
C HIS A 92 7.59 -17.09 5.47
N LYS A 93 8.57 -17.84 6.00
CA LYS A 93 9.47 -18.66 5.18
C LYS A 93 8.71 -19.71 4.36
N MET A 94 7.68 -20.30 4.95
CA MET A 94 6.89 -21.34 4.30
C MET A 94 5.72 -20.83 3.51
N HIS A 95 5.53 -19.51 3.46
CA HIS A 95 4.38 -18.88 2.80
C HIS A 95 3.04 -19.38 3.33
N LEU A 96 2.94 -19.48 4.64
CA LEU A 96 1.75 -19.92 5.34
C LEU A 96 1.15 -18.80 6.19
N PRO A 97 -0.16 -18.85 6.49
CA PRO A 97 -0.77 -17.86 7.36
C PRO A 97 -0.14 -17.83 8.74
N CYS A 98 0.01 -16.64 9.31
CA CYS A 98 0.69 -16.43 10.60
C CYS A 98 -0.25 -16.49 11.80
N ARG A 99 -1.56 -16.40 11.57
CA ARG A 99 -2.54 -16.20 12.65
C ARG A 99 -3.46 -17.39 12.90
N GLY A 100 -2.94 -18.59 12.75
CA GLY A 100 -3.69 -19.80 13.07
C GLY A 100 -4.84 -20.12 12.13
N GLN A 101 -4.78 -19.58 10.93
CA GLN A 101 -5.82 -19.80 9.93
C GLN A 101 -5.71 -21.17 9.32
N LYS A 102 -6.82 -21.68 8.81
CA LYS A 102 -6.88 -22.98 8.16
C LYS A 102 -6.02 -22.99 6.90
N THR A 103 -5.12 -23.97 6.79
CA THR A 103 -4.17 -24.03 5.67
C THR A 103 -4.58 -24.98 4.56
N ARG A 104 -5.54 -25.86 4.83
CA ARG A 104 -5.89 -26.94 3.91
C ARG A 104 -6.70 -26.47 2.70
N SER A 105 -7.61 -25.52 2.89
CA SER A 105 -8.50 -25.09 1.82
C SER A 105 -8.53 -23.58 1.60
N ASN A 106 -8.21 -22.76 2.60
CA ASN A 106 -8.42 -21.31 2.57
C ASN A 106 -7.16 -20.45 2.69
N ALA A 107 -5.98 -21.02 2.54
CA ALA A 107 -4.71 -20.26 2.60
C ALA A 107 -4.20 -19.86 1.22
N ARG A 108 -5.08 -19.73 0.27
CA ARG A 108 -4.78 -19.54 -1.15
C ARG A 108 -3.98 -18.26 -1.41
N THR A 109 -4.39 -17.14 -0.86
CA THR A 109 -3.72 -15.85 -1.05
C THR A 109 -2.30 -15.90 -0.54
N ARG A 110 -2.08 -16.49 0.61
CA ARG A 110 -0.77 -16.55 1.23
C ARG A 110 0.19 -17.48 0.48
N ARG A 111 -0.32 -18.56 -0.09
CA ARG A 111 0.48 -19.49 -0.90
C ARG A 111 0.86 -18.91 -2.25
N GLY A 112 0.12 -17.92 -2.75
CA GLY A 112 0.38 -17.31 -4.04
C GLY A 112 0.06 -18.23 -5.21
N LEU A 113 0.85 -18.13 -6.27
CA LEU A 113 0.60 -18.88 -7.52
C LEU A 113 0.67 -20.40 -7.35
N ALA A 114 1.58 -20.86 -6.52
CA ALA A 114 1.71 -22.30 -6.26
C ALA A 114 0.45 -22.86 -5.63
N GLY A 115 -0.16 -22.14 -4.69
CA GLY A 115 -1.41 -22.55 -4.08
C GLY A 115 -2.55 -22.57 -5.06
N LYS A 116 -2.60 -21.59 -5.96
CA LYS A 116 -3.62 -21.54 -7.00
C LYS A 116 -3.54 -22.74 -7.94
N ARG A 117 -2.33 -23.10 -8.35
CA ARG A 117 -2.13 -24.25 -9.23
C ARG A 117 -2.53 -25.56 -8.54
N GLY A 118 -2.21 -25.70 -7.28
CA GLY A 118 -2.60 -26.87 -6.51
C GLY A 118 -4.11 -27.05 -6.45
N ILE A 119 -4.84 -25.94 -6.33
CA ILE A 119 -6.30 -25.97 -6.32
C ILE A 119 -6.86 -26.36 -7.68
N LYS A 120 -6.26 -25.87 -8.77
CA LYS A 120 -6.73 -26.13 -10.12
C LYS A 120 -6.66 -27.58 -10.54
N ARG A 121 -5.84 -28.37 -9.92
CA ARG A 121 -5.71 -29.79 -10.27
C ARG A 121 -6.87 -30.66 -9.79
N LYS A 122 -7.77 -30.09 -9.07
CA LYS A 122 -8.97 -30.79 -8.59
C LYS A 122 -9.99 -31.03 -9.69
#